data_cec910ce0b6139a712ce65dbd509fcc1
#
_entry.id   cec910ce0b6139a712ce65dbd509fcc1
#
_cell.length_a   1.000
_cell.length_b   1.000
_cell.length_c   1.000
_cell.angle_alpha   90.00
_cell.angle_beta   90.00
_cell.angle_gamma   90.00
#
_symmetry.space_group_name_H-M   'P 1'
#
loop_
_entity.id
_entity.type
_entity.pdbx_description
1 polymer ?
#
loop_
_entity_poly.entity_id
_entity_poly.type
_entity_poly.pdbx_seq_one_letter_code
_entity_poly.pdbx_strand_id
1 'polypeptide(L)'
;MSVELEHFCPEQLCDVAIFDLLHRHARVDGQDIEWGDLFKITQDGNRDSVRLEGDFSHVHGIAAGMMTGTIVVDGSVGRHAAQGMGGGRLEIRENAGDFLAAQLTGGVVFVRGNAGNNVAAALAGRRTGMVGGVVIVLGNVGHLAGARMRRGLLAIGKNTGEGLGLELHAGTIVVAADIGAHPLIGMRRGSLIALKSMTDQNIPVTFRRGTQWCPQTLGLIRSHIIRCIGEDDSKHALGNEPFWCGPWMHWHGDVLAGGRGEIFCACDS
;
A
#
# COMPACT_ATOMS: atom_id res chain seq x y z
N MET A 1 -2.23 4.75 -24.73
CA MET A 1 -2.70 6.09 -24.30
C MET A 1 -2.39 6.19 -22.82
N SER A 2 -1.60 7.17 -22.40
CA SER A 2 -1.24 7.40 -20.99
C SER A 2 -1.82 8.75 -20.59
N VAL A 3 -2.58 8.80 -19.50
CA VAL A 3 -3.25 10.00 -18.99
C VAL A 3 -2.64 10.35 -17.64
N GLU A 4 -2.06 11.53 -17.52
CA GLU A 4 -1.54 12.06 -16.25
C GLU A 4 -2.52 13.09 -15.70
N LEU A 5 -3.03 12.83 -14.49
CA LEU A 5 -3.91 13.74 -13.76
C LEU A 5 -3.10 14.40 -12.64
N GLU A 6 -2.86 15.69 -12.76
CA GLU A 6 -2.34 16.50 -11.66
C GLU A 6 -3.49 16.91 -10.75
N HIS A 7 -3.31 16.74 -9.43
CA HIS A 7 -4.24 17.22 -8.39
C HIS A 7 -5.67 16.64 -8.47
N PHE A 8 -5.81 15.36 -8.80
CA PHE A 8 -7.10 14.68 -8.77
C PHE A 8 -7.45 14.23 -7.33
N CYS A 9 -8.01 15.13 -6.54
CA CYS A 9 -8.40 14.87 -5.15
C CYS A 9 -9.71 15.60 -4.79
N PRO A 10 -10.53 15.05 -3.86
CA PRO A 10 -11.83 15.57 -3.51
C PRO A 10 -11.82 17.04 -3.11
N GLU A 11 -10.83 17.49 -2.35
CA GLU A 11 -10.69 18.87 -1.91
C GLU A 11 -10.65 19.89 -3.04
N GLN A 12 -10.18 19.46 -4.21
CA GLN A 12 -10.04 20.31 -5.39
C GLN A 12 -11.20 20.15 -6.39
N LEU A 13 -12.06 19.17 -6.17
CA LEU A 13 -13.18 18.85 -7.06
C LEU A 13 -14.53 19.27 -6.48
N CYS A 14 -14.67 19.24 -5.14
CA CYS A 14 -15.97 19.33 -4.49
C CYS A 14 -16.64 20.71 -4.55
N ASP A 15 -15.86 21.78 -4.60
CA ASP A 15 -16.36 23.16 -4.65
C ASP A 15 -16.28 23.78 -6.05
N VAL A 16 -15.94 22.98 -7.06
CA VAL A 16 -15.79 23.44 -8.45
C VAL A 16 -17.06 23.11 -9.23
N ALA A 17 -17.56 24.06 -10.02
CA ALA A 17 -18.69 23.81 -10.91
C ALA A 17 -18.34 22.74 -11.95
N ILE A 18 -19.34 21.91 -12.33
CA ILE A 18 -19.13 20.87 -13.37
C ILE A 18 -18.52 21.46 -14.63
N PHE A 19 -18.96 22.66 -15.02
CA PHE A 19 -18.42 23.36 -16.19
C PHE A 19 -16.91 23.56 -16.10
N ASP A 20 -16.40 24.00 -14.95
CA ASP A 20 -14.96 24.23 -14.74
C ASP A 20 -14.17 22.91 -14.67
N LEU A 21 -14.80 21.82 -14.18
CA LEU A 21 -14.20 20.48 -14.18
C LEU A 21 -14.04 19.93 -15.60
N LEU A 22 -15.03 20.14 -16.48
CA LEU A 22 -14.98 19.68 -17.86
C LEU A 22 -13.85 20.35 -18.65
N HIS A 23 -13.51 21.60 -18.32
CA HIS A 23 -12.45 22.38 -18.98
C HIS A 23 -11.07 22.24 -18.29
N ARG A 24 -10.95 21.40 -17.25
CA ARG A 24 -9.61 21.04 -16.76
C ARG A 24 -8.88 20.18 -17.76
N HIS A 25 -7.57 20.30 -17.80
CA HIS A 25 -6.72 19.56 -18.73
C HIS A 25 -6.04 18.37 -18.04
N ALA A 26 -5.93 17.27 -18.79
CA ALA A 26 -5.06 16.15 -18.51
C ALA A 26 -4.01 16.04 -19.60
N ARG A 27 -2.82 15.59 -19.26
CA ARG A 27 -1.78 15.32 -20.23
C ARG A 27 -1.94 13.91 -20.78
N VAL A 28 -2.26 13.80 -22.07
CA VAL A 28 -2.46 12.53 -22.78
C VAL A 28 -1.41 12.42 -23.88
N ASP A 29 -0.49 11.47 -23.75
CA ASP A 29 0.62 11.25 -24.68
C ASP A 29 1.38 12.55 -25.06
N GLY A 30 1.51 13.46 -24.08
CA GLY A 30 2.21 14.75 -24.24
C GLY A 30 1.35 15.91 -24.76
N GLN A 31 0.07 15.69 -25.01
CA GLN A 31 -0.90 16.73 -25.40
C GLN A 31 -1.84 17.04 -24.23
N ASP A 32 -2.21 18.29 -24.07
CA ASP A 32 -3.21 18.73 -23.09
C ASP A 32 -4.61 18.54 -23.68
N ILE A 33 -5.43 17.71 -23.05
CA ILE A 33 -6.81 17.38 -23.46
C ILE A 33 -7.75 17.72 -22.30
N GLU A 34 -8.92 18.27 -22.61
CA GLU A 34 -9.91 18.59 -21.58
C GLU A 34 -10.50 17.33 -20.94
N TRP A 35 -10.79 17.39 -19.63
CA TRP A 35 -11.40 16.26 -18.92
C TRP A 35 -12.77 15.87 -19.47
N GLY A 36 -13.53 16.86 -19.99
CA GLY A 36 -14.82 16.61 -20.62
C GLY A 36 -14.76 15.71 -21.85
N ASP A 37 -13.61 15.68 -22.55
CA ASP A 37 -13.38 14.80 -23.70
C ASP A 37 -12.93 13.39 -23.28
N LEU A 38 -12.41 13.25 -22.05
CA LEU A 38 -11.89 11.98 -21.52
C LEU A 38 -12.87 11.26 -20.58
N PHE A 39 -13.65 12.02 -19.82
CA PHE A 39 -14.46 11.48 -18.71
C PHE A 39 -15.89 11.99 -18.77
N LYS A 40 -16.84 11.12 -18.47
CA LYS A 40 -18.20 11.54 -18.14
C LYS A 40 -18.24 11.96 -16.67
N ILE A 41 -18.38 13.25 -16.41
CA ILE A 41 -18.40 13.82 -15.07
C ILE A 41 -19.85 14.07 -14.64
N THR A 42 -20.24 13.52 -13.48
CA THR A 42 -21.54 13.75 -12.84
C THR A 42 -21.32 14.14 -11.38
N GLN A 43 -22.23 14.94 -10.82
CA GLN A 43 -22.16 15.38 -9.44
C GLN A 43 -23.39 14.91 -8.68
N ASP A 44 -23.20 14.20 -7.57
CA ASP A 44 -24.29 13.65 -6.72
C ASP A 44 -24.57 14.48 -5.46
N GLY A 45 -23.86 15.61 -5.30
CA GLY A 45 -23.99 16.50 -4.15
C GLY A 45 -23.19 16.08 -2.91
N ASN A 46 -22.49 14.95 -2.94
CA ASN A 46 -21.57 14.57 -1.86
C ASN A 46 -20.21 15.26 -2.06
N ARG A 47 -19.87 16.18 -1.14
CA ARG A 47 -18.67 17.01 -1.26
C ARG A 47 -17.38 16.32 -0.85
N ASP A 48 -17.45 15.22 -0.08
CA ASP A 48 -16.28 14.58 0.50
C ASP A 48 -15.89 13.29 -0.21
N SER A 49 -16.62 12.88 -1.25
CA SER A 49 -16.35 11.65 -1.97
C SER A 49 -16.43 11.80 -3.48
N VAL A 50 -15.53 11.09 -4.16
CA VAL A 50 -15.49 10.95 -5.62
C VAL A 50 -15.56 9.46 -5.96
N ARG A 51 -16.45 9.10 -6.88
CA ARG A 51 -16.53 7.76 -7.44
C ARG A 51 -16.14 7.75 -8.90
N LEU A 52 -15.23 6.86 -9.26
CA LEU A 52 -14.75 6.65 -10.62
C LEU A 52 -15.22 5.29 -11.11
N GLU A 53 -15.98 5.26 -12.18
CA GLU A 53 -16.51 4.03 -12.77
C GLU A 53 -15.85 3.77 -14.12
N GLY A 54 -15.18 2.64 -14.28
CA GLY A 54 -14.50 2.24 -15.49
C GLY A 54 -13.05 1.79 -15.28
N ASP A 55 -12.33 1.54 -16.38
CA ASP A 55 -10.92 1.15 -16.34
C ASP A 55 -10.02 2.40 -16.43
N PHE A 56 -9.33 2.68 -15.34
CA PHE A 56 -8.36 3.77 -15.19
C PHE A 56 -6.91 3.25 -15.17
N SER A 57 -6.64 2.06 -15.69
CA SER A 57 -5.29 1.47 -15.75
C SER A 57 -4.26 2.34 -16.48
N HIS A 58 -4.73 3.18 -17.38
CA HIS A 58 -3.91 4.15 -18.14
C HIS A 58 -3.88 5.54 -17.51
N VAL A 59 -4.60 5.77 -16.42
CA VAL A 59 -4.68 7.05 -15.71
C VAL A 59 -3.76 7.03 -14.51
N HIS A 60 -2.81 7.95 -14.47
CA HIS A 60 -1.77 8.03 -13.48
C HIS A 60 -2.02 9.13 -12.45
N GLY A 61 -1.52 8.96 -11.23
CA GLY A 61 -1.56 10.00 -10.20
C GLY A 61 -2.91 10.20 -9.51
N ILE A 62 -3.88 9.30 -9.65
CA ILE A 62 -5.16 9.39 -8.92
C ILE A 62 -4.89 9.48 -7.41
N ALA A 63 -5.50 10.45 -6.72
CA ALA A 63 -5.31 10.74 -5.29
C ALA A 63 -3.87 11.15 -4.91
N ALA A 64 -3.01 11.52 -5.88
CA ALA A 64 -1.67 12.02 -5.55
C ALA A 64 -1.78 13.33 -4.75
N GLY A 65 -1.09 13.37 -3.58
CA GLY A 65 -1.10 14.54 -2.69
C GLY A 65 -2.41 14.80 -1.94
N MET A 66 -3.42 13.92 -2.05
CA MET A 66 -4.72 14.08 -1.36
C MET A 66 -4.54 14.19 0.16
N MET A 67 -5.24 15.14 0.79
CA MET A 67 -5.18 15.37 2.23
C MET A 67 -6.44 14.93 2.97
N THR A 68 -7.61 15.01 2.33
CA THR A 68 -8.93 14.66 2.93
C THR A 68 -9.85 14.01 1.93
N GLY A 69 -11.02 13.55 2.37
CA GLY A 69 -12.05 12.97 1.52
C GLY A 69 -11.82 11.51 1.15
N THR A 70 -12.66 11.01 0.27
CA THR A 70 -12.66 9.61 -0.18
C THR A 70 -12.72 9.54 -1.70
N ILE A 71 -11.86 8.71 -2.29
CA ILE A 71 -11.98 8.32 -3.70
C ILE A 71 -12.23 6.81 -3.74
N VAL A 72 -13.26 6.40 -4.46
CA VAL A 72 -13.56 5.00 -4.77
C VAL A 72 -13.44 4.80 -6.27
N VAL A 73 -12.63 3.85 -6.69
CA VAL A 73 -12.45 3.48 -8.09
C VAL A 73 -13.03 2.09 -8.32
N ASP A 74 -14.09 1.99 -9.12
CA ASP A 74 -14.74 0.75 -9.52
C ASP A 74 -14.04 0.10 -10.73
N GLY A 75 -12.70 0.01 -10.66
CA GLY A 75 -11.86 -0.54 -11.70
C GLY A 75 -10.40 -0.51 -11.29
N SER A 76 -9.52 -0.64 -12.28
CA SER A 76 -8.07 -0.59 -12.11
C SER A 76 -7.54 0.83 -12.23
N VAL A 77 -6.39 1.11 -11.62
CA VAL A 77 -5.71 2.42 -11.71
C VAL A 77 -4.28 2.27 -12.22
N GLY A 78 -3.76 3.33 -12.84
CA GLY A 78 -2.40 3.37 -13.35
C GLY A 78 -1.35 3.60 -12.25
N ARG A 79 -0.19 4.08 -12.66
CA ARG A 79 0.98 4.31 -11.79
C ARG A 79 0.77 5.51 -10.88
N HIS A 80 1.56 5.56 -9.78
CA HIS A 80 1.63 6.70 -8.86
C HIS A 80 0.31 7.06 -8.16
N ALA A 81 -0.67 6.16 -8.12
CA ALA A 81 -1.89 6.38 -7.35
C ALA A 81 -1.55 6.56 -5.85
N ALA A 82 -2.18 7.55 -5.20
CA ALA A 82 -1.93 7.98 -3.83
C ALA A 82 -0.46 8.39 -3.54
N GLN A 83 0.33 8.76 -4.55
CA GLN A 83 1.70 9.23 -4.31
C GLN A 83 1.69 10.49 -3.44
N GLY A 84 2.46 10.46 -2.33
CA GLY A 84 2.57 11.60 -1.41
C GLY A 84 1.27 11.96 -0.69
N MET A 85 0.22 11.13 -0.77
CA MET A 85 -1.05 11.34 -0.06
C MET A 85 -0.81 11.54 1.44
N GLY A 86 -1.47 12.55 2.02
CA GLY A 86 -1.31 12.95 3.42
C GLY A 86 -2.48 12.55 4.32
N GLY A 87 -3.65 12.29 3.74
CA GLY A 87 -4.85 11.93 4.49
C GLY A 87 -5.98 11.44 3.58
N GLY A 88 -7.16 11.20 4.15
CA GLY A 88 -8.30 10.69 3.40
C GLY A 88 -8.22 9.19 3.12
N ARG A 89 -9.04 8.71 2.17
CA ARG A 89 -9.17 7.31 1.79
C ARG A 89 -9.20 7.13 0.27
N LEU A 90 -8.35 6.25 -0.26
CA LEU A 90 -8.44 5.75 -1.63
C LEU A 90 -8.80 4.27 -1.60
N GLU A 91 -9.90 3.89 -2.24
CA GLU A 91 -10.32 2.51 -2.43
C GLU A 91 -10.31 2.15 -3.90
N ILE A 92 -9.59 1.07 -4.26
CA ILE A 92 -9.48 0.55 -5.62
C ILE A 92 -10.02 -0.87 -5.62
N ARG A 93 -11.07 -1.13 -6.40
CA ARG A 93 -11.74 -2.43 -6.42
C ARG A 93 -11.03 -3.49 -7.22
N GLU A 94 -10.19 -3.09 -8.16
CA GLU A 94 -9.39 -3.98 -8.97
C GLU A 94 -7.89 -3.78 -8.72
N ASN A 95 -7.09 -3.56 -9.76
CA ASN A 95 -5.64 -3.53 -9.68
C ASN A 95 -5.08 -2.11 -9.65
N ALA A 96 -3.90 -1.98 -9.08
CA ALA A 96 -3.12 -0.74 -9.09
C ALA A 96 -1.77 -0.95 -9.79
N GLY A 97 -1.31 0.08 -10.49
CA GLY A 97 0.00 0.08 -11.14
C GLY A 97 1.18 0.26 -10.18
N ASP A 98 2.35 0.48 -10.75
CA ASP A 98 3.59 0.70 -10.02
C ASP A 98 3.56 1.99 -9.19
N PHE A 99 4.37 2.04 -8.12
CA PHE A 99 4.52 3.20 -7.23
C PHE A 99 3.23 3.60 -6.49
N LEU A 100 2.29 2.65 -6.31
CA LEU A 100 1.12 2.87 -5.47
C LEU A 100 1.56 3.35 -4.08
N ALA A 101 0.96 4.46 -3.61
CA ALA A 101 1.23 5.04 -2.29
C ALA A 101 2.72 5.35 -2.03
N ALA A 102 3.52 5.57 -3.09
CA ALA A 102 4.90 5.98 -2.94
C ALA A 102 4.98 7.27 -2.11
N GLN A 103 5.88 7.30 -1.11
CA GLN A 103 6.04 8.44 -0.20
C GLN A 103 4.75 8.85 0.56
N LEU A 104 3.81 7.93 0.78
CA LEU A 104 2.60 8.17 1.57
C LEU A 104 2.96 8.77 2.94
N THR A 105 2.27 9.83 3.36
CA THR A 105 2.50 10.48 4.65
C THR A 105 1.36 10.26 5.64
N GLY A 106 0.17 9.88 5.15
CA GLY A 106 -1.01 9.60 5.97
C GLY A 106 -2.16 9.02 5.14
N GLY A 107 -3.31 8.82 5.77
CA GLY A 107 -4.50 8.27 5.13
C GLY A 107 -4.50 6.75 4.98
N VAL A 108 -5.49 6.24 4.24
CA VAL A 108 -5.71 4.81 4.00
C VAL A 108 -5.82 4.55 2.50
N VAL A 109 -4.99 3.65 1.99
CA VAL A 109 -5.06 3.14 0.61
C VAL A 109 -5.44 1.67 0.66
N PHE A 110 -6.54 1.31 0.02
CA PHE A 110 -7.07 -0.04 0.01
C PHE A 110 -7.27 -0.54 -1.42
N VAL A 111 -6.66 -1.67 -1.77
CA VAL A 111 -6.73 -2.31 -3.08
C VAL A 111 -7.23 -3.74 -2.92
N ARG A 112 -8.34 -4.09 -3.59
CA ARG A 112 -8.86 -5.46 -3.56
C ARG A 112 -8.10 -6.41 -4.49
N GLY A 113 -7.60 -5.92 -5.61
CA GLY A 113 -6.79 -6.67 -6.56
C GLY A 113 -5.31 -6.69 -6.23
N ASN A 114 -4.49 -6.74 -7.27
CA ASN A 114 -3.04 -6.73 -7.17
C ASN A 114 -2.48 -5.31 -7.28
N ALA A 115 -1.23 -5.14 -6.83
CA ALA A 115 -0.49 -3.90 -7.07
C ALA A 115 0.87 -4.20 -7.74
N GLY A 116 1.35 -3.24 -8.51
CA GLY A 116 2.63 -3.33 -9.22
C GLY A 116 3.85 -3.25 -8.30
N ASN A 117 4.96 -2.80 -8.86
CA ASN A 117 6.22 -2.66 -8.14
C ASN A 117 6.28 -1.38 -7.30
N ASN A 118 7.18 -1.36 -6.31
CA ASN A 118 7.47 -0.17 -5.50
C ASN A 118 6.26 0.39 -4.71
N VAL A 119 5.37 -0.47 -4.26
CA VAL A 119 4.25 -0.09 -3.38
C VAL A 119 4.79 0.47 -2.06
N ALA A 120 4.30 1.64 -1.62
CA ALA A 120 4.73 2.34 -0.40
C ALA A 120 6.25 2.66 -0.35
N ALA A 121 6.94 2.59 -1.47
CA ALA A 121 8.38 2.73 -1.57
C ALA A 121 8.85 4.19 -1.73
N ALA A 122 10.16 4.38 -1.66
CA ALA A 122 10.80 5.62 -2.02
C ALA A 122 10.84 5.79 -3.55
N LEU A 123 10.63 6.99 -4.03
CA LEU A 123 10.88 7.34 -5.41
C LEU A 123 12.40 7.44 -5.68
N ALA A 124 12.79 7.34 -6.95
CA ALA A 124 14.18 7.50 -7.38
C ALA A 124 14.79 8.80 -6.83
N GLY A 125 15.99 8.71 -6.26
CA GLY A 125 16.68 9.83 -5.64
C GLY A 125 16.16 10.25 -4.25
N ARG A 126 15.06 9.67 -3.76
CA ARG A 126 14.56 9.94 -2.41
C ARG A 126 15.10 8.97 -1.39
N ARG A 127 15.35 9.47 -0.18
CA ARG A 127 15.92 8.68 0.94
C ARG A 127 14.87 7.91 1.72
N THR A 128 13.59 8.28 1.63
CA THR A 128 12.50 7.69 2.40
C THR A 128 11.31 7.39 1.51
N GLY A 129 10.71 6.23 1.71
CA GLY A 129 9.42 5.84 1.17
C GLY A 129 8.27 6.36 2.03
N MET A 130 7.28 5.51 2.28
CA MET A 130 6.14 5.81 3.16
C MET A 130 6.60 6.23 4.54
N VAL A 131 6.03 7.33 5.06
CA VAL A 131 6.35 7.87 6.39
C VAL A 131 5.16 7.87 7.35
N GLY A 132 3.98 7.46 6.90
CA GLY A 132 2.76 7.35 7.70
C GLY A 132 1.62 6.72 6.91
N GLY A 133 0.47 6.51 7.56
CA GLY A 133 -0.73 5.94 6.93
C GLY A 133 -0.76 4.42 6.87
N VAL A 134 -1.73 3.90 6.11
CA VAL A 134 -2.01 2.47 5.96
C VAL A 134 -2.19 2.14 4.47
N VAL A 135 -1.48 1.13 4.01
CA VAL A 135 -1.65 0.56 2.66
C VAL A 135 -2.03 -0.90 2.79
N ILE A 136 -3.14 -1.30 2.20
CA ILE A 136 -3.63 -2.68 2.22
C ILE A 136 -3.87 -3.12 0.78
N VAL A 137 -3.27 -4.22 0.38
CA VAL A 137 -3.47 -4.87 -0.92
C VAL A 137 -3.90 -6.30 -0.66
N LEU A 138 -5.12 -6.69 -1.04
CA LEU A 138 -5.60 -8.06 -0.82
C LEU A 138 -4.98 -9.08 -1.79
N GLY A 139 -4.51 -8.62 -2.93
CA GLY A 139 -3.83 -9.43 -3.95
C GLY A 139 -2.32 -9.54 -3.75
N ASN A 140 -1.64 -9.81 -4.87
CA ASN A 140 -0.19 -9.86 -4.95
C ASN A 140 0.41 -8.45 -5.09
N VAL A 141 1.66 -8.31 -4.65
CA VAL A 141 2.43 -7.07 -4.82
C VAL A 141 3.75 -7.39 -5.52
N GLY A 142 4.18 -6.52 -6.41
CA GLY A 142 5.42 -6.67 -7.16
C GLY A 142 6.70 -6.47 -6.33
N HIS A 143 7.78 -6.17 -7.00
CA HIS A 143 9.11 -6.02 -6.41
C HIS A 143 9.25 -4.74 -5.58
N LEU A 144 10.18 -4.74 -4.61
CA LEU A 144 10.60 -3.58 -3.82
C LEU A 144 9.48 -2.90 -3.02
N ALA A 145 8.41 -3.62 -2.67
CA ALA A 145 7.35 -3.08 -1.83
C ALA A 145 7.91 -2.70 -0.45
N GLY A 146 7.51 -1.54 0.08
CA GLY A 146 7.98 -1.01 1.36
C GLY A 146 9.45 -0.58 1.38
N ALA A 147 10.12 -0.48 0.23
CA ALA A 147 11.53 -0.08 0.19
C ALA A 147 11.72 1.31 0.81
N ARG A 148 12.66 1.42 1.76
CA ARG A 148 12.97 2.64 2.54
C ARG A 148 11.78 3.22 3.30
N MET A 149 10.76 2.42 3.57
CA MET A 149 9.64 2.82 4.41
C MET A 149 10.15 3.21 5.80
N ARG A 150 9.58 4.27 6.39
CA ARG A 150 10.01 4.81 7.68
C ARG A 150 8.97 4.66 8.78
N ARG A 151 7.68 4.67 8.46
CA ARG A 151 6.54 4.48 9.37
C ARG A 151 5.32 4.00 8.61
N GLY A 152 4.29 3.59 9.36
CA GLY A 152 3.00 3.18 8.82
C GLY A 152 2.87 1.66 8.74
N LEU A 153 1.80 1.21 8.11
CA LEU A 153 1.44 -0.18 7.95
C LEU A 153 1.26 -0.50 6.47
N LEU A 154 2.00 -1.50 5.97
CA LEU A 154 1.79 -2.12 4.66
C LEU A 154 1.30 -3.56 4.89
N ALA A 155 0.08 -3.88 4.47
CA ALA A 155 -0.49 -5.23 4.59
C ALA A 155 -0.77 -5.83 3.21
N ILE A 156 -0.28 -7.04 2.97
CA ILE A 156 -0.32 -7.73 1.69
C ILE A 156 -0.99 -9.09 1.88
N GLY A 157 -2.09 -9.31 1.17
CA GLY A 157 -2.96 -10.47 1.34
C GLY A 157 -2.51 -11.73 0.62
N LYS A 158 -1.61 -11.61 -0.34
CA LYS A 158 -1.02 -12.72 -1.09
C LYS A 158 0.50 -12.60 -1.15
N ASN A 159 1.09 -12.95 -2.29
CA ASN A 159 2.54 -13.04 -2.46
C ASN A 159 3.18 -11.68 -2.72
N THR A 160 4.46 -11.59 -2.40
CA THR A 160 5.30 -10.43 -2.74
C THR A 160 6.39 -10.79 -3.73
N GLY A 161 6.80 -9.81 -4.54
CA GLY A 161 8.00 -9.92 -5.34
C GLY A 161 9.29 -9.81 -4.50
N GLU A 162 10.41 -9.72 -5.19
CA GLU A 162 11.76 -9.62 -4.61
C GLU A 162 12.00 -8.28 -3.91
N GLY A 163 12.83 -8.27 -2.87
CA GLY A 163 13.30 -7.07 -2.20
C GLY A 163 12.27 -6.39 -1.30
N LEU A 164 11.29 -7.15 -0.77
CA LEU A 164 10.33 -6.62 0.20
C LEU A 164 11.04 -5.91 1.35
N GLY A 165 10.67 -4.66 1.65
CA GLY A 165 11.23 -3.90 2.76
C GLY A 165 12.72 -3.60 2.64
N LEU A 166 13.28 -3.53 1.42
CA LEU A 166 14.68 -3.15 1.20
C LEU A 166 15.00 -1.83 1.91
N GLU A 167 16.08 -1.83 2.72
CA GLU A 167 16.49 -0.68 3.55
C GLU A 167 15.36 -0.12 4.43
N LEU A 168 14.50 -0.96 4.96
CA LEU A 168 13.40 -0.54 5.84
C LEU A 168 13.95 0.22 7.04
N HIS A 169 13.56 1.48 7.19
CA HIS A 169 13.99 2.30 8.33
C HIS A 169 13.20 2.00 9.60
N ALA A 170 11.89 1.81 9.48
CA ALA A 170 10.94 1.42 10.52
C ALA A 170 9.54 1.23 9.90
N GLY A 171 8.56 0.82 10.69
CA GLY A 171 7.18 0.54 10.28
C GLY A 171 6.86 -0.94 10.35
N THR A 172 5.67 -1.31 9.93
CA THR A 172 5.18 -2.68 9.98
C THR A 172 4.78 -3.15 8.59
N ILE A 173 5.28 -4.29 8.18
CA ILE A 173 4.86 -4.97 6.96
C ILE A 173 4.20 -6.30 7.37
N VAL A 174 3.02 -6.59 6.84
CA VAL A 174 2.29 -7.85 7.04
C VAL A 174 2.14 -8.53 5.69
N VAL A 175 2.47 -9.81 5.63
CA VAL A 175 2.30 -10.63 4.42
C VAL A 175 1.59 -11.92 4.77
N ALA A 176 0.49 -12.23 4.07
CA ALA A 176 -0.31 -13.39 4.38
C ALA A 176 0.12 -14.68 3.63
N ALA A 177 0.91 -14.56 2.58
CA ALA A 177 1.36 -15.70 1.77
C ALA A 177 2.88 -15.67 1.56
N ASP A 178 3.37 -16.05 0.38
CA ASP A 178 4.79 -16.23 0.13
C ASP A 178 5.53 -14.90 -0.07
N ILE A 179 6.74 -14.84 0.48
CA ILE A 179 7.63 -13.69 0.36
C ILE A 179 8.72 -14.01 -0.66
N GLY A 180 8.92 -13.10 -1.61
CA GLY A 180 9.94 -13.23 -2.63
C GLY A 180 11.37 -13.17 -2.08
N ALA A 181 12.34 -13.35 -2.96
CA ALA A 181 13.76 -13.37 -2.59
C ALA A 181 14.24 -12.05 -1.97
N HIS A 182 15.29 -12.15 -1.16
CA HIS A 182 16.02 -11.01 -0.59
C HIS A 182 15.18 -10.00 0.20
N PRO A 183 14.26 -10.43 1.09
CA PRO A 183 13.49 -9.51 1.91
C PRO A 183 14.38 -8.81 2.94
N LEU A 184 14.03 -7.59 3.33
CA LEU A 184 14.55 -6.83 4.47
C LEU A 184 16.05 -6.54 4.48
N ILE A 185 16.75 -6.67 3.37
CA ILE A 185 18.19 -6.33 3.30
C ILE A 185 18.36 -4.86 3.71
N GLY A 186 19.27 -4.62 4.66
CA GLY A 186 19.55 -3.29 5.18
C GLY A 186 18.47 -2.74 6.12
N MET A 187 17.62 -3.58 6.65
CA MET A 187 16.58 -3.19 7.61
C MET A 187 17.20 -2.64 8.90
N ARG A 188 16.83 -1.41 9.28
CA ARG A 188 17.32 -0.77 10.49
C ARG A 188 16.44 -1.03 11.71
N ARG A 189 15.14 -0.95 11.54
CA ARG A 189 14.09 -1.18 12.56
C ARG A 189 12.79 -1.54 11.88
N GLY A 190 11.80 -1.92 12.70
CA GLY A 190 10.45 -2.24 12.27
C GLY A 190 10.18 -3.72 12.34
N SER A 191 9.02 -4.14 11.87
CA SER A 191 8.57 -5.52 12.00
C SER A 191 8.01 -6.03 10.68
N LEU A 192 8.45 -7.21 10.27
CA LEU A 192 7.79 -8.04 9.27
C LEU A 192 6.96 -9.10 10.01
N ILE A 193 5.70 -9.22 9.66
CA ILE A 193 4.78 -10.24 10.16
C ILE A 193 4.39 -11.12 8.98
N ALA A 194 4.92 -12.34 8.93
CA ALA A 194 4.60 -13.33 7.93
C ALA A 194 3.57 -14.30 8.50
N LEU A 195 2.32 -14.25 8.01
CA LEU A 195 1.23 -15.11 8.48
C LEU A 195 1.39 -16.57 8.05
N LYS A 196 2.33 -16.85 7.15
CA LYS A 196 2.80 -18.17 6.73
C LYS A 196 4.20 -18.41 7.27
N SER A 197 4.55 -19.67 7.48
CA SER A 197 5.92 -20.02 7.86
C SER A 197 6.92 -19.59 6.79
N MET A 198 8.07 -19.11 7.24
CA MET A 198 9.19 -18.78 6.36
C MET A 198 10.25 -19.86 6.47
N THR A 199 10.73 -20.34 5.34
CA THR A 199 11.87 -21.25 5.32
C THR A 199 13.15 -20.49 5.66
N ASP A 200 14.14 -21.19 6.25
CA ASP A 200 15.44 -20.57 6.59
C ASP A 200 16.14 -19.95 5.36
N GLN A 201 15.82 -20.39 4.16
CA GLN A 201 16.35 -19.84 2.91
C GLN A 201 15.77 -18.46 2.56
N ASN A 202 14.57 -18.16 3.04
CA ASN A 202 13.88 -16.88 2.80
C ASN A 202 14.16 -15.84 3.89
N ILE A 203 14.79 -16.24 4.99
CA ILE A 203 15.22 -15.33 6.05
C ILE A 203 16.65 -14.87 5.73
N PRO A 204 16.91 -13.55 5.70
CA PRO A 204 18.26 -13.08 5.43
C PRO A 204 19.27 -13.62 6.46
N VAL A 205 20.43 -14.05 6.01
CA VAL A 205 21.50 -14.61 6.87
C VAL A 205 22.00 -13.63 7.96
N THR A 206 21.64 -12.38 7.83
CA THR A 206 21.95 -11.31 8.81
C THR A 206 20.94 -11.23 9.95
N PHE A 207 19.89 -12.08 9.93
CA PHE A 207 18.94 -12.21 11.04
C PHE A 207 19.30 -13.41 11.92
N ARG A 208 19.10 -13.26 13.21
CA ARG A 208 19.34 -14.30 14.22
C ARG A 208 18.03 -14.82 14.76
N ARG A 209 17.91 -16.13 14.84
CA ARG A 209 16.77 -16.82 15.41
C ARG A 209 16.67 -16.53 16.91
N GLY A 210 15.50 -16.08 17.35
CA GLY A 210 15.13 -15.90 18.75
C GLY A 210 14.28 -17.04 19.27
N THR A 211 13.34 -16.72 20.15
CA THR A 211 12.42 -17.67 20.78
C THR A 211 11.04 -17.64 20.16
N GLN A 212 10.27 -18.69 20.39
CA GLN A 212 8.83 -18.69 20.07
C GLN A 212 8.05 -18.01 21.19
N TRP A 213 7.11 -17.14 20.81
CA TRP A 213 6.18 -16.50 21.73
C TRP A 213 4.96 -15.94 21.01
N CYS A 214 3.98 -15.45 21.77
CA CYS A 214 2.74 -14.87 21.23
C CYS A 214 2.64 -13.39 21.58
N PRO A 215 3.11 -12.47 20.73
CA PRO A 215 3.03 -11.03 20.98
C PRO A 215 1.58 -10.55 20.96
N GLN A 216 1.11 -9.95 22.05
CA GLN A 216 -0.25 -9.37 22.11
C GLN A 216 -0.48 -8.23 21.12
N THR A 217 0.59 -7.56 20.71
CA THR A 217 0.55 -6.46 19.72
C THR A 217 0.05 -6.89 18.35
N LEU A 218 0.20 -8.18 17.97
CA LEU A 218 -0.28 -8.69 16.69
C LEU A 218 -1.81 -8.62 16.59
N GLY A 219 -2.53 -8.88 17.67
CA GLY A 219 -3.98 -8.73 17.73
C GLY A 219 -4.45 -7.30 17.49
N LEU A 220 -3.69 -6.30 17.95
CA LEU A 220 -3.99 -4.88 17.70
C LEU A 220 -3.77 -4.54 16.21
N ILE A 221 -2.70 -5.05 15.61
CA ILE A 221 -2.41 -4.84 14.17
C ILE A 221 -3.52 -5.46 13.32
N ARG A 222 -3.92 -6.71 13.62
CA ARG A 222 -5.06 -7.36 12.96
C ARG A 222 -6.34 -6.53 13.07
N SER A 223 -6.70 -6.10 14.29
CA SER A 223 -7.90 -5.29 14.52
C SER A 223 -7.86 -3.96 13.76
N HIS A 224 -6.68 -3.37 13.60
CA HIS A 224 -6.50 -2.16 12.81
C HIS A 224 -6.70 -2.43 11.31
N ILE A 225 -6.15 -3.52 10.77
CA ILE A 225 -6.36 -3.95 9.38
C ILE A 225 -7.84 -4.17 9.12
N ILE A 226 -8.54 -4.94 9.97
CA ILE A 226 -9.99 -5.21 9.82
C ILE A 226 -10.79 -3.92 9.75
N ARG A 227 -10.49 -2.96 10.62
CA ARG A 227 -11.17 -1.66 10.61
C ARG A 227 -10.97 -0.88 9.32
N CYS A 228 -9.82 -1.06 8.66
CA CYS A 228 -9.51 -0.39 7.40
C CYS A 228 -10.16 -1.08 6.19
N ILE A 229 -10.28 -2.42 6.17
CA ILE A 229 -10.87 -3.17 5.05
C ILE A 229 -12.39 -3.29 5.11
N GLY A 230 -12.98 -3.15 6.31
CA GLY A 230 -14.41 -3.34 6.53
C GLY A 230 -14.81 -4.81 6.73
N GLU A 231 -16.10 -5.02 7.04
CA GLU A 231 -16.62 -6.35 7.37
C GLU A 231 -16.69 -7.30 6.18
N ASP A 232 -16.99 -6.79 5.00
CA ASP A 232 -17.12 -7.60 3.77
C ASP A 232 -15.83 -8.34 3.42
N ASP A 233 -14.69 -7.69 3.60
CA ASP A 233 -13.37 -8.24 3.29
C ASP A 233 -12.67 -8.88 4.51
N SER A 234 -13.30 -8.88 5.70
CA SER A 234 -12.73 -9.40 6.96
C SER A 234 -12.41 -10.90 6.92
N LYS A 235 -13.06 -11.66 6.03
CA LYS A 235 -12.80 -13.08 5.80
C LYS A 235 -11.52 -13.36 5.00
N HIS A 236 -10.92 -12.34 4.42
CA HIS A 236 -9.63 -12.47 3.75
C HIS A 236 -8.53 -12.88 4.77
N ALA A 237 -7.45 -13.52 4.29
CA ALA A 237 -6.36 -14.01 5.15
C ALA A 237 -5.82 -12.96 6.13
N LEU A 238 -5.75 -11.68 5.73
CA LEU A 238 -5.35 -10.58 6.59
C LEU A 238 -6.29 -10.31 7.79
N GLY A 239 -7.58 -10.61 7.65
CA GLY A 239 -8.58 -10.46 8.71
C GLY A 239 -8.88 -11.76 9.45
N ASN A 240 -8.60 -12.92 8.84
CA ASN A 240 -8.98 -14.22 9.34
C ASN A 240 -8.17 -14.59 10.60
N GLU A 241 -8.87 -14.82 11.73
CA GLU A 241 -8.26 -15.08 13.04
C GLU A 241 -7.27 -16.25 13.08
N PRO A 242 -7.56 -17.42 12.50
CA PRO A 242 -6.63 -18.55 12.53
C PRO A 242 -5.22 -18.25 12.03
N PHE A 243 -5.06 -17.33 11.08
CA PHE A 243 -3.73 -16.93 10.59
C PHE A 243 -2.95 -16.07 11.61
N TRP A 244 -3.62 -15.52 12.61
CA TRP A 244 -3.01 -14.68 13.64
C TRP A 244 -2.82 -15.38 14.97
N CYS A 245 -3.26 -16.63 15.08
CA CYS A 245 -3.06 -17.47 16.25
C CYS A 245 -1.69 -18.14 16.16
N GLY A 246 -0.78 -17.75 17.06
CA GLY A 246 0.58 -18.30 17.09
C GLY A 246 0.74 -19.40 18.13
N PRO A 247 1.88 -20.07 18.22
CA PRO A 247 3.15 -19.40 18.47
C PRO A 247 3.86 -18.86 17.22
N TRP A 248 4.57 -17.76 17.42
CA TRP A 248 5.33 -17.09 16.38
C TRP A 248 6.82 -17.30 16.61
N MET A 249 7.54 -17.69 15.56
CA MET A 249 8.99 -17.66 15.57
C MET A 249 9.46 -16.23 15.40
N HIS A 250 10.28 -15.77 16.33
CA HIS A 250 10.84 -14.43 16.32
C HIS A 250 12.28 -14.45 15.82
N TRP A 251 12.64 -13.50 14.97
CA TRP A 251 13.99 -13.27 14.48
C TRP A 251 14.38 -11.83 14.66
N HIS A 252 15.65 -11.58 15.01
CA HIS A 252 16.21 -10.25 15.21
C HIS A 252 17.26 -9.95 14.13
N GLY A 253 17.22 -8.78 13.53
CA GLY A 253 18.18 -8.33 12.51
C GLY A 253 17.82 -6.93 12.00
N ASP A 254 18.37 -6.43 10.94
CA ASP A 254 19.60 -6.87 10.31
C ASP A 254 20.82 -6.50 11.17
N VAL A 255 21.66 -7.45 11.55
CA VAL A 255 22.82 -7.17 12.45
C VAL A 255 23.83 -6.24 11.80
N LEU A 256 23.93 -6.19 10.47
CA LEU A 256 24.78 -5.28 9.73
C LEU A 256 24.23 -3.84 9.72
N ALA A 257 22.91 -3.70 9.92
CA ALA A 257 22.21 -2.41 9.94
C ALA A 257 21.81 -1.95 11.35
N GLY A 258 22.35 -2.58 12.40
CA GLY A 258 22.11 -2.22 13.80
C GLY A 258 21.26 -3.19 14.61
N GLY A 259 20.76 -4.27 14.03
CA GLY A 259 20.13 -5.40 14.73
C GLY A 259 18.80 -5.10 15.44
N ARG A 260 18.05 -4.08 15.01
CA ARG A 260 16.81 -3.63 15.66
C ARG A 260 15.54 -3.96 14.86
N GLY A 261 15.68 -4.69 13.76
CA GLY A 261 14.57 -5.20 12.97
C GLY A 261 14.05 -6.51 13.58
N GLU A 262 12.80 -6.83 13.28
CA GLU A 262 12.13 -8.01 13.79
C GLU A 262 11.37 -8.73 12.67
N ILE A 263 11.42 -10.06 12.68
CA ILE A 263 10.54 -10.89 11.87
C ILE A 263 9.74 -11.76 12.83
N PHE A 264 8.43 -11.75 12.66
CA PHE A 264 7.52 -12.71 13.27
C PHE A 264 6.96 -13.57 12.14
N CYS A 265 7.25 -14.87 12.15
CA CYS A 265 6.66 -15.80 11.18
C CYS A 265 5.89 -16.89 11.91
N ALA A 266 4.77 -17.32 11.30
CA ALA A 266 4.01 -18.45 11.83
C ALA A 266 4.90 -19.68 11.90
N CYS A 267 4.74 -20.48 12.95
CA CYS A 267 5.41 -21.77 13.06
C CYS A 267 4.65 -22.80 12.22
N ASP A 268 5.37 -23.73 11.59
CA ASP A 268 4.76 -24.93 11.03
C ASP A 268 4.12 -25.72 12.17
N SER A 269 2.86 -26.09 11.98
CA SER A 269 2.05 -26.89 12.92
C SER A 269 2.44 -28.36 12.88
#